data_c2ea4d2f57d8cb90d89b54dd7fa20aeb
#
_entry.id   c2ea4d2f57d8cb90d89b54dd7fa20aeb
#
_cell.length_a   1.000
_cell.length_b   1.000
_cell.length_c   1.000
_cell.angle_alpha   90.00
_cell.angle_beta   90.00
_cell.angle_gamma   90.00
#
_symmetry.space_group_name_H-M   'P 1'
#
loop_
_entity.id
_entity.type
_entity.pdbx_description
1 polymer ?
#
loop_
_entity_poly.entity_id
_entity_poly.type
_entity_poly.pdbx_seq_one_letter_code
_entity_poly.pdbx_strand_id
1 'polypeptide(L)'
;NKFPLKLSDLVVMNCNPENAPEKVIWASSPELQHNDLPNVGLQGDAYFRPMNIQGSWLPYTGCVMAIDPSGKGRDETAYCVTKFANGNIYLLDIGGFNAGYSEHTLSKLVDVAKKHKVNKILIEQNFGQGMFEALLKPYLIKQYPCTTEMVHQQSNKHRRILDTLEPIISQHRLIVDKYVVKKDYEETNMLYPQETALRY
;
A
#
# COMPACT_ATOMS: atom_id res chain seq x y z
N ASN A 1 1.62 23.56 7.81
CA ASN A 1 1.73 23.09 6.43
C ASN A 1 0.34 22.71 5.93
N LYS A 2 -0.08 23.23 4.77
CA LYS A 2 -1.41 22.96 4.22
C LYS A 2 -1.51 21.54 3.64
N PHE A 3 -0.37 21.01 3.19
CA PHE A 3 -0.23 19.67 2.61
C PHE A 3 0.97 18.96 3.24
N PRO A 4 0.77 18.26 4.36
CA PRO A 4 1.87 17.63 5.10
C PRO A 4 2.45 16.39 4.41
N LEU A 5 1.63 15.67 3.62
CA LEU A 5 2.08 14.51 2.85
C LEU A 5 2.46 14.96 1.44
N LYS A 6 3.70 14.71 1.05
CA LYS A 6 4.23 15.10 -0.27
C LYS A 6 4.69 13.85 -1.02
N LEU A 7 4.28 13.72 -2.27
CA LEU A 7 4.75 12.64 -3.14
C LEU A 7 6.26 12.70 -3.37
N SER A 8 6.83 13.90 -3.37
CA SER A 8 8.27 14.11 -3.52
C SER A 8 9.12 13.57 -2.37
N ASP A 9 8.52 13.33 -1.21
CA ASP A 9 9.22 12.76 -0.05
C ASP A 9 9.25 11.21 -0.06
N LEU A 10 8.50 10.59 -0.98
CA LEU A 10 8.54 9.16 -1.21
C LEU A 10 9.83 8.75 -1.92
N VAL A 11 10.30 7.55 -1.64
CA VAL A 11 11.31 6.89 -2.46
C VAL A 11 10.62 5.90 -3.38
N VAL A 12 10.76 6.07 -4.69
CA VAL A 12 10.14 5.17 -5.67
C VAL A 12 11.22 4.43 -6.43
N MET A 13 11.17 3.10 -6.41
CA MET A 13 12.16 2.25 -7.04
C MET A 13 11.56 0.91 -7.45
N ASN A 14 12.30 0.14 -8.25
CA ASN A 14 11.97 -1.28 -8.46
C ASN A 14 12.38 -2.06 -7.21
N CYS A 15 11.41 -2.49 -6.41
CA CYS A 15 11.65 -3.28 -5.21
C CYS A 15 11.84 -4.75 -5.57
N ASN A 16 12.76 -5.42 -4.87
CA ASN A 16 12.83 -6.87 -4.92
C ASN A 16 11.71 -7.45 -4.03
N PRO A 17 11.00 -8.51 -4.47
CA PRO A 17 9.87 -9.05 -3.70
C PRO A 17 10.30 -9.78 -2.41
N GLU A 18 11.55 -10.19 -2.28
CA GLU A 18 12.04 -11.03 -1.17
C GLU A 18 13.11 -10.37 -0.32
N ASN A 19 13.90 -9.46 -0.87
CA ASN A 19 15.04 -8.84 -0.20
C ASN A 19 15.04 -7.32 -0.31
N ALA A 20 15.62 -6.67 0.69
CA ALA A 20 15.83 -5.23 0.72
C ALA A 20 17.30 -4.91 1.05
N PRO A 21 17.84 -3.79 0.54
CA PRO A 21 19.19 -3.35 0.88
C PRO A 21 19.24 -2.80 2.31
N GLU A 22 20.44 -2.75 2.88
CA GLU A 22 20.64 -2.18 4.22
C GLU A 22 20.25 -0.71 4.30
N LYS A 23 20.61 0.08 3.27
CA LYS A 23 20.33 1.51 3.24
C LYS A 23 19.80 1.96 1.90
N VAL A 24 18.81 2.85 1.97
CA VAL A 24 18.24 3.57 0.83
C VAL A 24 18.35 5.06 1.15
N ILE A 25 19.06 5.80 0.32
CA ILE A 25 19.34 7.23 0.54
C ILE A 25 18.54 8.05 -0.45
N TRP A 26 17.74 8.96 0.08
CA TRP A 26 16.89 9.87 -0.68
C TRP A 26 17.59 11.20 -0.96
N ALA A 27 17.27 11.79 -2.12
CA ALA A 27 17.57 13.18 -2.44
C ALA A 27 16.56 13.72 -3.46
N SER A 28 16.30 15.02 -3.42
CA SER A 28 15.37 15.72 -4.32
C SER A 28 16.09 16.40 -5.49
N SER A 29 16.98 15.68 -6.14
CA SER A 29 17.75 16.20 -7.27
C SER A 29 17.00 15.96 -8.60
N PRO A 30 16.97 16.91 -9.53
CA PRO A 30 16.24 16.77 -10.80
C PRO A 30 16.60 15.52 -11.60
N GLU A 31 17.87 15.10 -11.59
CA GLU A 31 18.36 13.90 -12.26
C GLU A 31 17.84 12.59 -11.65
N LEU A 32 17.28 12.66 -10.43
CA LEU A 32 16.69 11.51 -9.74
C LEU A 32 15.18 11.39 -9.99
N GLN A 33 14.58 12.33 -10.68
CA GLN A 33 13.17 12.26 -11.03
C GLN A 33 12.85 11.10 -11.96
N HIS A 34 11.73 10.42 -11.68
CA HIS A 34 11.13 9.49 -12.61
C HIS A 34 10.33 10.25 -13.65
N ASN A 35 10.80 10.24 -14.92
CA ASN A 35 10.10 10.88 -16.04
C ASN A 35 9.11 9.93 -16.76
N ASP A 36 9.13 8.66 -16.41
CA ASP A 36 8.31 7.59 -17.01
C ASP A 36 7.13 7.15 -16.13
N LEU A 37 6.95 7.80 -14.98
CA LEU A 37 5.81 7.53 -14.10
C LEU A 37 4.71 8.58 -14.27
N PRO A 38 3.45 8.14 -14.31
CA PRO A 38 2.33 9.08 -14.29
C PRO A 38 2.29 9.82 -12.96
N ASN A 39 2.10 11.13 -13.00
CA ASN A 39 1.93 11.96 -11.83
C ASN A 39 0.70 12.84 -12.03
N VAL A 40 -0.31 12.62 -11.19
CA VAL A 40 -1.57 13.37 -11.18
C VAL A 40 -1.78 14.13 -9.88
N GLY A 41 -0.71 14.29 -9.10
CA GLY A 41 -0.70 15.05 -7.86
C GLY A 41 -0.79 16.56 -8.07
N LEU A 42 -0.30 17.32 -7.11
CA LEU A 42 -0.27 18.77 -7.18
C LEU A 42 0.79 19.24 -8.20
N GLN A 43 0.60 20.45 -8.71
CA GLN A 43 1.59 21.06 -9.58
C GLN A 43 2.97 21.12 -8.90
N GLY A 44 3.98 20.55 -9.55
CA GLY A 44 5.34 20.44 -9.03
C GLY A 44 5.63 19.16 -8.24
N ASP A 45 4.64 18.29 -8.05
CA ASP A 45 4.90 16.97 -7.49
C ASP A 45 5.77 16.14 -8.44
N ALA A 46 6.64 15.32 -7.85
CA ALA A 46 7.53 14.44 -8.57
C ALA A 46 7.83 13.19 -7.73
N TYR A 47 8.11 12.08 -8.42
CA TYR A 47 8.63 10.87 -7.78
C TYR A 47 10.14 10.80 -7.98
N PHE A 48 10.87 10.48 -6.90
CA PHE A 48 12.32 10.36 -6.94
C PHE A 48 12.76 8.91 -6.72
N ARG A 49 13.72 8.47 -7.54
CA ARG A 49 14.46 7.25 -7.27
C ARG A 49 15.49 7.49 -6.15
N PRO A 50 16.01 6.44 -5.50
CA PRO A 50 17.09 6.60 -4.52
C PRO A 50 18.30 7.30 -5.15
N MET A 51 18.92 8.20 -4.39
CA MET A 51 20.23 8.75 -4.73
C MET A 51 21.30 7.66 -4.68
N ASN A 52 21.22 6.80 -3.66
CA ASN A 52 22.15 5.69 -3.49
C ASN A 52 21.49 4.55 -2.72
N ILE A 53 21.92 3.33 -3.02
CA ILE A 53 21.54 2.10 -2.32
C ILE A 53 22.83 1.45 -1.84
N GLN A 54 22.93 1.11 -0.55
CA GLN A 54 24.13 0.61 0.09
C GLN A 54 23.88 -0.68 0.87
N GLY A 55 24.92 -1.47 1.00
CA GLY A 55 24.97 -2.66 1.84
C GLY A 55 24.39 -3.91 1.16
N SER A 56 24.33 -4.97 1.94
CA SER A 56 23.84 -6.28 1.50
C SER A 56 22.32 -6.28 1.37
N TRP A 57 21.83 -7.06 0.41
CA TRP A 57 20.41 -7.33 0.26
C TRP A 57 20.03 -8.55 1.11
N LEU A 58 19.15 -8.36 2.07
CA LEU A 58 18.72 -9.37 3.03
C LEU A 58 17.18 -9.51 3.00
N PRO A 59 16.65 -10.67 3.42
CA PRO A 59 15.22 -10.89 3.48
C PRO A 59 14.49 -9.82 4.31
N TYR A 60 13.27 -9.47 3.90
CA TYR A 60 12.40 -8.63 4.71
C TYR A 60 12.12 -9.28 6.07
N THR A 61 11.98 -8.48 7.11
CA THR A 61 11.70 -8.93 8.47
C THR A 61 10.23 -9.18 8.76
N GLY A 62 9.35 -8.78 7.87
CA GLY A 62 7.91 -9.01 7.96
C GLY A 62 7.16 -8.54 6.74
N CYS A 63 5.95 -9.09 6.56
CA CYS A 63 5.02 -8.75 5.51
C CYS A 63 3.59 -8.71 6.06
N VAL A 64 2.94 -7.58 5.89
CA VAL A 64 1.57 -7.34 6.38
C VAL A 64 0.69 -6.91 5.21
N MET A 65 -0.51 -7.46 5.15
CA MET A 65 -1.58 -6.99 4.29
C MET A 65 -2.64 -6.31 5.15
N ALA A 66 -2.97 -5.07 4.83
CA ALA A 66 -4.08 -4.36 5.46
C ALA A 66 -5.28 -4.33 4.51
N ILE A 67 -6.48 -4.57 5.05
CA ILE A 67 -7.74 -4.56 4.31
C ILE A 67 -8.70 -3.57 4.98
N ASP A 68 -9.25 -2.66 4.19
CA ASP A 68 -10.37 -1.79 4.55
C ASP A 68 -11.62 -2.33 3.83
N PRO A 69 -12.47 -3.12 4.53
CA PRO A 69 -13.62 -3.74 3.90
C PRO A 69 -14.70 -2.71 3.58
N SER A 70 -15.31 -2.80 2.41
CA SER A 70 -16.55 -2.11 2.09
C SER A 70 -17.77 -3.01 2.29
N GLY A 71 -18.92 -2.36 2.57
CA GLY A 71 -20.21 -3.03 2.57
C GLY A 71 -20.79 -3.19 1.16
N LYS A 72 -22.11 -3.34 1.10
CA LYS A 72 -22.86 -3.27 -0.15
C LYS A 72 -23.06 -1.80 -0.53
N GLY A 73 -22.17 -1.26 -1.34
CA GLY A 73 -22.22 0.14 -1.75
C GLY A 73 -21.31 0.41 -2.94
N ARG A 74 -21.02 1.70 -3.17
CA ARG A 74 -20.11 2.14 -4.21
C ARG A 74 -18.63 2.13 -3.77
N ASP A 75 -18.40 1.98 -2.48
CA ASP A 75 -17.04 1.98 -1.93
C ASP A 75 -16.33 0.66 -2.24
N GLU A 76 -15.05 0.73 -2.51
CA GLU A 76 -14.21 -0.43 -2.75
C GLU A 76 -13.78 -1.09 -1.44
N THR A 77 -13.70 -2.43 -1.43
CA THR A 77 -12.85 -3.14 -0.48
C THR A 77 -11.42 -2.95 -0.91
N ALA A 78 -10.68 -2.15 -0.17
CA ALA A 78 -9.31 -1.78 -0.49
C ALA A 78 -8.29 -2.60 0.30
N TYR A 79 -7.10 -2.79 -0.28
CA TYR A 79 -5.99 -3.45 0.40
C TYR A 79 -4.65 -2.78 0.08
N CYS A 80 -3.69 -2.97 0.96
CA CYS A 80 -2.28 -2.70 0.69
C CYS A 80 -1.40 -3.81 1.28
N VAL A 81 -0.25 -4.04 0.65
CA VAL A 81 0.78 -4.98 1.11
C VAL A 81 2.05 -4.21 1.40
N THR A 82 2.52 -4.30 2.63
CA THR A 82 3.76 -3.68 3.08
C THR A 82 4.72 -4.70 3.63
N LYS A 83 6.01 -4.53 3.33
CA LYS A 83 7.11 -5.29 3.91
C LYS A 83 8.06 -4.37 4.67
N PHE A 84 8.82 -4.93 5.59
CA PHE A 84 9.65 -4.17 6.51
C PHE A 84 11.10 -4.63 6.46
N ALA A 85 12.02 -3.68 6.44
CA ALA A 85 13.45 -3.94 6.56
C ALA A 85 14.20 -2.68 6.98
N ASN A 86 15.12 -2.79 7.93
CA ASN A 86 16.07 -1.74 8.31
C ASN A 86 15.43 -0.37 8.64
N GLY A 87 14.25 -0.38 9.29
CA GLY A 87 13.51 0.83 9.63
C GLY A 87 12.72 1.46 8.49
N ASN A 88 12.73 0.85 7.29
CA ASN A 88 11.94 1.27 6.13
C ASN A 88 10.69 0.42 5.97
N ILE A 89 9.67 1.02 5.37
CA ILE A 89 8.42 0.37 4.96
C ILE A 89 8.40 0.36 3.44
N TYR A 90 8.21 -0.82 2.88
CA TYR A 90 8.15 -1.05 1.43
C TYR A 90 6.70 -1.32 1.04
N LEU A 91 6.10 -0.44 0.27
CA LEU A 91 4.76 -0.63 -0.29
C LEU A 91 4.88 -1.39 -1.61
N LEU A 92 4.47 -2.66 -1.60
CA LEU A 92 4.67 -3.57 -2.74
C LEU A 92 3.41 -3.85 -3.56
N ASP A 93 2.23 -3.62 -2.99
CA ASP A 93 0.98 -3.79 -3.71
C ASP A 93 -0.13 -2.95 -3.07
N ILE A 94 -1.04 -2.49 -3.91
CA ILE A 94 -2.30 -1.86 -3.53
C ILE A 94 -3.38 -2.29 -4.50
N GLY A 95 -4.61 -2.22 -4.09
CA GLY A 95 -5.75 -2.45 -4.98
C GLY A 95 -7.08 -2.33 -4.28
N GLY A 96 -8.14 -2.50 -5.05
CA GLY A 96 -9.50 -2.43 -4.56
C GLY A 96 -10.46 -3.25 -5.41
N PHE A 97 -11.58 -3.65 -4.79
CA PHE A 97 -12.65 -4.43 -5.42
C PHE A 97 -14.00 -3.81 -5.13
N ASN A 98 -14.77 -3.53 -6.17
CA ASN A 98 -16.11 -2.91 -6.06
C ASN A 98 -17.22 -3.88 -5.61
N ALA A 99 -16.92 -5.17 -5.49
CA ALA A 99 -17.90 -6.20 -5.17
C ALA A 99 -17.99 -6.54 -3.67
N GLY A 100 -17.55 -5.62 -2.80
CA GLY A 100 -17.63 -5.75 -1.34
C GLY A 100 -16.97 -7.02 -0.83
N TYR A 101 -17.78 -7.95 -0.33
CA TYR A 101 -17.36 -9.25 0.21
C TYR A 101 -17.80 -10.44 -0.64
N SER A 102 -17.90 -10.25 -1.97
CA SER A 102 -18.20 -11.35 -2.89
C SER A 102 -17.15 -12.45 -2.83
N GLU A 103 -17.52 -13.66 -3.25
CA GLU A 103 -16.59 -14.78 -3.35
C GLU A 103 -15.36 -14.43 -4.20
N HIS A 104 -15.56 -13.71 -5.31
CA HIS A 104 -14.49 -13.22 -6.17
C HIS A 104 -13.52 -12.32 -5.39
N THR A 105 -14.04 -11.34 -4.65
CA THR A 105 -13.22 -10.42 -3.83
C THR A 105 -12.41 -11.20 -2.78
N LEU A 106 -13.06 -12.08 -2.03
CA LEU A 106 -12.41 -12.88 -0.99
C LEU A 106 -11.30 -13.78 -1.56
N SER A 107 -11.57 -14.45 -2.67
CA SER A 107 -10.59 -15.31 -3.36
C SER A 107 -9.39 -14.49 -3.86
N LYS A 108 -9.61 -13.34 -4.47
CA LYS A 108 -8.54 -12.46 -4.95
C LYS A 108 -7.68 -11.88 -3.83
N LEU A 109 -8.27 -11.54 -2.70
CA LEU A 109 -7.50 -11.10 -1.52
C LEU A 109 -6.58 -12.20 -1.01
N VAL A 110 -7.04 -13.45 -1.01
CA VAL A 110 -6.20 -14.60 -0.63
C VAL A 110 -5.09 -14.85 -1.66
N ASP A 111 -5.36 -14.70 -2.95
CA ASP A 111 -4.33 -14.78 -4.01
C ASP A 111 -3.22 -13.74 -3.79
N VAL A 112 -3.59 -12.50 -3.42
CA VAL A 112 -2.64 -11.43 -3.09
C VAL A 112 -1.80 -11.80 -1.86
N ALA A 113 -2.43 -12.28 -0.79
CA ALA A 113 -1.73 -12.71 0.42
C ALA A 113 -0.72 -13.83 0.14
N LYS A 114 -1.10 -14.81 -0.67
CA LYS A 114 -0.24 -15.92 -1.10
C LYS A 114 0.92 -15.44 -1.98
N LYS A 115 0.63 -14.59 -2.96
CA LYS A 115 1.63 -14.02 -3.87
C LYS A 115 2.75 -13.31 -3.13
N HIS A 116 2.39 -12.49 -2.14
CA HIS A 116 3.35 -11.69 -1.38
C HIS A 116 3.89 -12.39 -0.12
N LYS A 117 3.48 -13.62 0.15
CA LYS A 117 3.88 -14.39 1.36
C LYS A 117 3.59 -13.62 2.65
N VAL A 118 2.37 -13.08 2.77
CA VAL A 118 1.93 -12.27 3.90
C VAL A 118 1.96 -13.07 5.20
N ASN A 119 2.52 -12.50 6.24
CA ASN A 119 2.58 -13.12 7.57
C ASN A 119 1.31 -12.86 8.40
N LYS A 120 0.74 -11.67 8.23
CA LYS A 120 -0.44 -11.23 8.99
C LYS A 120 -1.34 -10.37 8.11
N ILE A 121 -2.64 -10.55 8.25
CA ILE A 121 -3.67 -9.71 7.63
C ILE A 121 -4.34 -8.88 8.72
N LEU A 122 -4.30 -7.56 8.57
CA LEU A 122 -5.02 -6.59 9.40
C LEU A 122 -6.32 -6.22 8.71
N ILE A 123 -7.45 -6.32 9.39
CA ILE A 123 -8.77 -6.01 8.85
C ILE A 123 -9.38 -4.88 9.67
N GLU A 124 -9.64 -3.73 9.04
CA GLU A 124 -10.32 -2.63 9.70
C GLU A 124 -11.78 -3.01 10.00
N GLN A 125 -12.18 -2.83 11.26
CA GLN A 125 -13.54 -3.16 11.69
C GLN A 125 -14.50 -2.00 11.44
N ASN A 126 -14.85 -1.78 10.19
CA ASN A 126 -15.79 -0.74 9.79
C ASN A 126 -17.22 -1.24 9.65
N PHE A 127 -17.40 -2.54 9.44
CA PHE A 127 -18.66 -3.12 9.04
C PHE A 127 -18.87 -4.53 9.60
N GLY A 128 -20.07 -4.77 10.17
CA GLY A 128 -20.54 -6.11 10.47
C GLY A 128 -19.80 -6.88 11.57
N GLN A 129 -19.16 -6.21 12.53
CA GLN A 129 -18.62 -6.84 13.77
C GLN A 129 -17.85 -8.15 13.54
N GLY A 130 -16.92 -8.19 12.60
CA GLY A 130 -16.12 -9.38 12.30
C GLY A 130 -16.69 -10.28 11.18
N MET A 131 -17.76 -9.88 10.53
CA MET A 131 -18.36 -10.64 9.44
C MET A 131 -17.36 -10.85 8.27
N PHE A 132 -16.64 -9.80 7.89
CA PHE A 132 -15.68 -9.89 6.79
C PHE A 132 -14.57 -10.91 7.10
N GLU A 133 -14.02 -10.87 8.29
CA GLU A 133 -13.01 -11.83 8.75
C GLU A 133 -13.59 -13.27 8.72
N ALA A 134 -14.80 -13.46 9.23
CA ALA A 134 -15.46 -14.76 9.24
C ALA A 134 -15.68 -15.34 7.84
N LEU A 135 -15.99 -14.48 6.86
CA LEU A 135 -16.13 -14.86 5.45
C LEU A 135 -14.79 -15.15 4.77
N LEU A 136 -13.74 -14.43 5.13
CA LEU A 136 -12.39 -14.59 4.56
C LEU A 136 -11.67 -15.83 5.07
N LYS A 137 -11.84 -16.16 6.36
CA LYS A 137 -11.13 -17.28 7.03
C LYS A 137 -11.21 -18.62 6.29
N PRO A 138 -12.36 -19.10 5.79
CA PRO A 138 -12.43 -20.37 5.08
C PRO A 138 -11.54 -20.43 3.83
N TYR A 139 -11.45 -19.31 3.10
CA TYR A 139 -10.58 -19.20 1.92
C TYR A 139 -9.10 -19.22 2.30
N LEU A 140 -8.74 -18.51 3.39
CA LEU A 140 -7.37 -18.53 3.92
C LEU A 140 -6.96 -19.93 4.35
N ILE A 141 -7.79 -20.61 5.13
CA ILE A 141 -7.49 -21.99 5.60
C ILE A 141 -7.26 -22.93 4.43
N LYS A 142 -8.07 -22.80 3.38
CA LYS A 142 -8.01 -23.69 2.20
C LYS A 142 -6.82 -23.42 1.29
N GLN A 143 -6.45 -22.15 1.07
CA GLN A 143 -5.53 -21.74 0.02
C GLN A 143 -4.19 -21.19 0.54
N TYR A 144 -4.22 -20.44 1.63
CA TYR A 144 -3.04 -19.82 2.22
C TYR A 144 -3.29 -19.51 3.69
N PRO A 145 -3.07 -20.46 4.60
CA PRO A 145 -3.24 -20.23 6.03
C PRO A 145 -2.41 -19.05 6.52
N CYS A 146 -3.07 -18.05 7.09
CA CYS A 146 -2.44 -16.80 7.52
C CYS A 146 -3.18 -16.26 8.75
N THR A 147 -2.44 -15.63 9.65
CA THR A 147 -3.00 -14.96 10.84
C THR A 147 -3.79 -13.73 10.44
N THR A 148 -4.98 -13.58 11.00
CA THR A 148 -5.82 -12.39 10.88
C THR A 148 -5.92 -11.65 12.21
N GLU A 149 -6.00 -10.33 12.15
CA GLU A 149 -6.21 -9.47 13.31
C GLU A 149 -7.19 -8.36 12.95
N MET A 150 -8.24 -8.21 13.78
CA MET A 150 -9.20 -7.12 13.62
C MET A 150 -8.66 -5.85 14.27
N VAL A 151 -8.68 -4.76 13.53
CA VAL A 151 -8.21 -3.45 14.00
C VAL A 151 -9.39 -2.53 14.25
N HIS A 152 -9.59 -2.19 15.51
CA HIS A 152 -10.60 -1.21 15.93
C HIS A 152 -10.04 0.21 15.84
N GLN A 153 -10.78 1.10 15.19
CA GLN A 153 -10.38 2.48 15.04
C GLN A 153 -11.42 3.40 15.68
N GLN A 154 -11.03 4.11 16.73
CA GLN A 154 -11.92 5.02 17.47
C GLN A 154 -11.67 6.51 17.18
N SER A 155 -10.58 6.85 16.47
CA SER A 155 -10.18 8.24 16.21
C SER A 155 -10.54 8.69 14.80
N ASN A 156 -10.52 10.03 14.58
CA ASN A 156 -10.73 10.61 13.26
C ASN A 156 -9.74 10.06 12.23
N LYS A 157 -10.27 9.45 11.15
CA LYS A 157 -9.50 8.75 10.10
C LYS A 157 -8.42 9.67 9.48
N HIS A 158 -8.77 10.91 9.15
CA HIS A 158 -7.81 11.84 8.53
C HIS A 158 -6.64 12.17 9.45
N ARG A 159 -6.93 12.49 10.72
CA ARG A 159 -5.87 12.79 11.69
C ARG A 159 -4.95 11.60 11.91
N ARG A 160 -5.50 10.41 12.06
CA ARG A 160 -4.75 9.18 12.23
C ARG A 160 -3.82 8.88 11.06
N ILE A 161 -4.31 9.06 9.82
CA ILE A 161 -3.50 8.92 8.61
C ILE A 161 -2.33 9.89 8.64
N LEU A 162 -2.58 11.16 8.94
CA LEU A 162 -1.52 12.17 9.03
C LEU A 162 -0.51 11.84 10.13
N ASP A 163 -0.98 11.58 11.35
CA ASP A 163 -0.12 11.29 12.49
C ASP A 163 0.76 10.05 12.28
N THR A 164 0.29 9.09 11.46
CA THR A 164 1.04 7.87 11.14
C THR A 164 1.99 8.06 9.96
N LEU A 165 1.52 8.65 8.86
CA LEU A 165 2.28 8.70 7.61
C LEU A 165 3.26 9.88 7.53
N GLU A 166 2.91 11.03 8.11
CA GLU A 166 3.77 12.21 8.02
C GLU A 166 5.20 11.96 8.53
N PRO A 167 5.44 11.38 9.73
CA PRO A 167 6.80 11.12 10.18
C PRO A 167 7.54 10.11 9.32
N ILE A 168 6.86 9.12 8.76
CA ILE A 168 7.48 8.09 7.92
C ILE A 168 7.87 8.68 6.56
N ILE A 169 6.95 9.43 5.95
CA ILE A 169 7.15 10.04 4.64
C ILE A 169 8.19 11.16 4.71
N SER A 170 8.09 12.06 5.70
CA SER A 170 9.03 13.18 5.87
C SER A 170 10.46 12.72 6.18
N GLN A 171 10.62 11.52 6.73
CA GLN A 171 11.94 10.89 6.96
C GLN A 171 12.39 10.03 5.78
N HIS A 172 11.64 10.03 4.67
CA HIS A 172 11.93 9.25 3.45
C HIS A 172 12.05 7.73 3.70
N ARG A 173 11.28 7.22 4.66
CA ARG A 173 11.26 5.81 5.05
C ARG A 173 10.14 4.99 4.39
N LEU A 174 9.24 5.63 3.64
CA LEU A 174 8.26 4.94 2.81
C LEU A 174 8.83 4.78 1.41
N ILE A 175 9.14 3.53 1.07
CA ILE A 175 9.66 3.13 -0.23
C ILE A 175 8.54 2.46 -0.99
N VAL A 176 8.21 2.99 -2.16
CA VAL A 176 7.10 2.53 -3.00
C VAL A 176 7.65 1.81 -4.22
N ASP A 177 7.16 0.60 -4.47
CA ASP A 177 7.49 -0.10 -5.69
C ASP A 177 6.95 0.67 -6.91
N LYS A 178 7.79 0.87 -7.89
CA LYS A 178 7.43 1.53 -9.15
C LYS A 178 6.20 0.92 -9.81
N TYR A 179 6.04 -0.40 -9.70
CA TYR A 179 4.85 -1.11 -10.15
C TYR A 179 3.56 -0.61 -9.47
N VAL A 180 3.60 -0.27 -8.18
CA VAL A 180 2.43 0.22 -7.43
C VAL A 180 1.91 1.52 -8.03
N VAL A 181 2.80 2.46 -8.35
CA VAL A 181 2.43 3.75 -8.96
C VAL A 181 1.77 3.51 -10.33
N LYS A 182 2.34 2.66 -11.16
CA LYS A 182 1.80 2.33 -12.49
C LYS A 182 0.44 1.65 -12.38
N LYS A 183 0.33 0.62 -11.54
CA LYS A 183 -0.90 -0.14 -11.32
C LYS A 183 -2.03 0.76 -10.85
N ASP A 184 -1.78 1.60 -9.85
CA ASP A 184 -2.81 2.47 -9.30
C ASP A 184 -3.32 3.47 -10.36
N TYR A 185 -2.44 4.05 -11.14
CA TYR A 185 -2.80 4.94 -12.23
C TYR A 185 -3.62 4.23 -13.31
N GLU A 186 -3.19 3.06 -13.76
CA GLU A 186 -3.85 2.29 -14.82
C GLU A 186 -5.23 1.81 -14.40
N GLU A 187 -5.34 1.22 -13.20
CA GLU A 187 -6.63 0.75 -12.64
C GLU A 187 -7.59 1.93 -12.40
N THR A 188 -7.10 3.06 -11.91
CA THR A 188 -7.90 4.26 -11.70
C THR A 188 -8.43 4.82 -13.02
N ASN A 189 -7.58 4.92 -14.04
CA ASN A 189 -8.00 5.37 -15.37
C ASN A 189 -9.05 4.45 -16.00
N MET A 190 -8.92 3.14 -15.81
CA MET A 190 -9.85 2.17 -16.36
C MET A 190 -11.22 2.22 -15.66
N LEU A 191 -11.23 2.30 -14.32
CA LEU A 191 -12.44 2.24 -13.52
C LEU A 191 -13.13 3.62 -13.36
N TYR A 192 -12.34 4.69 -13.31
CA TYR A 192 -12.79 6.06 -13.03
C TYR A 192 -12.08 7.09 -13.90
N PRO A 193 -12.26 7.04 -15.23
CA PRO A 193 -11.48 7.87 -16.16
C PRO A 193 -11.69 9.37 -15.97
N GLN A 194 -12.85 9.79 -15.43
CA GLN A 194 -13.17 11.19 -15.18
C GLN A 194 -12.71 11.69 -13.80
N GLU A 195 -12.33 10.78 -12.91
CA GLU A 195 -11.98 11.06 -11.52
C GLU A 195 -10.51 10.76 -11.20
N THR A 196 -9.71 10.42 -12.21
CA THR A 196 -8.31 9.99 -12.01
C THR A 196 -7.50 11.01 -11.19
N ALA A 197 -7.66 12.30 -11.48
CA ALA A 197 -6.97 13.37 -10.79
C ALA A 197 -7.43 13.57 -9.32
N LEU A 198 -8.55 12.99 -8.92
CA LEU A 198 -9.12 13.14 -7.58
C LEU A 198 -8.75 11.99 -6.64
N ARG A 199 -8.15 10.92 -7.16
CA ARG A 199 -7.81 9.72 -6.36
C ARG A 199 -6.46 9.81 -5.65
N TYR A 200 -5.63 10.72 -6.03
CA TYR A 200 -4.29 10.90 -5.46
C TYR A 200 -4.22 11.97 -4.38
#